data_5c7f51dfeca094f625fa00c461460239
#
_entry.id   5c7f51dfeca094f625fa00c461460239
#
_cell.length_a   1.000
_cell.length_b   1.000
_cell.length_c   1.000
_cell.angle_alpha   90.00
_cell.angle_beta   90.00
_cell.angle_gamma   90.00
#
_symmetry.space_group_name_H-M   'P 1'
#
loop_
_entity.id
_entity.type
_entity.pdbx_description
1 polymer ?
#
loop_
_entity_poly.entity_id
_entity_poly.type
_entity_poly.pdbx_seq_one_letter_code
_entity_poly.pdbx_strand_id
1 'polypeptide(L)'
;MEQSIKRTSSREKTQMLPEQIPGEDGLVSVDVTWGEIQPISAADEVRTVGEIEVIKHIKNKLPLVDVRVQGTKYGKSIPGAVNIPLNELSHQMEALDRTVQTVFFCNGPQCPQSQKAINMLLEAGYSAKKMWYYRGGMHNWMTLGLPVTKKS
;
A
#
# COMPACT_ATOMS: atom_id res chain seq x y z
N MET A 1 34.09 -6.81 10.63
CA MET A 1 33.77 -5.40 10.36
C MET A 1 32.40 -5.31 9.72
N GLU A 2 31.48 -4.70 10.40
CA GLU A 2 30.12 -4.53 9.86
C GLU A 2 30.11 -3.36 8.87
N GLN A 3 29.54 -3.63 7.69
CA GLN A 3 29.25 -2.57 6.74
C GLN A 3 27.79 -2.15 6.93
N SER A 4 27.57 -0.89 7.25
CA SER A 4 26.20 -0.38 7.27
C SER A 4 25.80 -0.01 5.85
N ILE A 5 24.63 -0.53 5.43
CA ILE A 5 24.05 -0.17 4.15
C ILE A 5 23.17 1.05 4.39
N LYS A 6 23.53 2.14 3.74
CA LYS A 6 22.77 3.39 3.86
C LYS A 6 21.97 3.63 2.59
N ARG A 7 20.77 4.09 2.79
CA ARG A 7 19.91 4.47 1.71
C ARG A 7 20.43 5.77 1.05
N THR A 8 20.30 5.86 -0.26
CA THR A 8 20.57 7.10 -0.98
C THR A 8 19.60 8.18 -0.51
N SER A 9 20.11 9.40 -0.34
CA SER A 9 19.27 10.53 0.02
C SER A 9 18.18 10.76 -1.02
N SER A 10 16.99 11.17 -0.57
CA SER A 10 15.89 11.50 -1.48
C SER A 10 16.28 12.62 -2.42
N ARG A 11 15.85 12.51 -3.67
CA ARG A 11 16.05 13.53 -4.68
C ARG A 11 14.99 14.62 -4.53
N GLU A 12 15.29 15.81 -5.04
CA GLU A 12 14.37 16.94 -4.99
C GLU A 12 13.03 16.66 -5.67
N LYS A 13 13.09 15.94 -6.80
CA LYS A 13 11.87 15.51 -7.51
C LYS A 13 11.81 14.00 -7.49
N THR A 14 10.96 13.47 -6.63
CA THR A 14 10.75 12.02 -6.53
C THR A 14 9.42 11.64 -7.13
N GLN A 15 9.37 10.46 -7.76
CA GLN A 15 8.12 9.86 -8.18
C GLN A 15 7.79 8.70 -7.24
N MET A 16 6.65 8.80 -6.59
CA MET A 16 6.23 7.75 -5.66
C MET A 16 5.79 6.47 -6.36
N LEU A 17 5.33 6.57 -7.60
CA LEU A 17 4.88 5.40 -8.36
C LEU A 17 5.76 5.22 -9.60
N PRO A 18 5.96 3.97 -10.04
CA PRO A 18 6.64 3.71 -11.31
C PRO A 18 5.93 4.40 -12.47
N GLU A 19 6.70 4.92 -13.40
CA GLU A 19 6.19 5.57 -14.60
C GLU A 19 6.71 4.88 -15.83
N GLN A 20 5.84 4.71 -16.84
CA GLN A 20 6.25 4.12 -18.10
C GLN A 20 7.27 5.03 -18.80
N ILE A 21 8.34 4.43 -19.31
CA ILE A 21 9.36 5.17 -20.08
C ILE A 21 8.78 5.44 -21.47
N PRO A 22 8.71 6.71 -21.91
CA PRO A 22 8.17 7.02 -23.23
C PRO A 22 8.91 6.29 -24.34
N GLY A 23 8.17 5.64 -25.22
CA GLY A 23 8.70 4.91 -26.36
C GLY A 23 9.26 3.51 -26.03
N GLU A 24 9.21 3.09 -24.78
CA GLU A 24 9.74 1.79 -24.35
C GLU A 24 8.64 0.95 -23.75
N ASP A 25 7.98 0.14 -24.57
CA ASP A 25 6.87 -0.69 -24.12
C ASP A 25 7.31 -1.68 -23.05
N GLY A 26 6.57 -1.72 -21.95
CA GLY A 26 6.82 -2.67 -20.87
C GLY A 26 7.92 -2.25 -19.90
N LEU A 27 8.57 -1.11 -20.11
CA LEU A 27 9.60 -0.63 -19.20
C LEU A 27 9.07 0.54 -18.36
N VAL A 28 9.41 0.52 -17.08
CA VAL A 28 9.04 1.59 -16.15
C VAL A 28 10.28 2.11 -15.44
N SER A 29 10.27 3.40 -15.16
CA SER A 29 11.28 4.01 -14.29
C SER A 29 10.78 3.95 -12.85
N VAL A 30 11.68 3.67 -11.93
CA VAL A 30 11.35 3.46 -10.53
C VAL A 30 12.26 4.31 -9.65
N ASP A 31 11.67 5.04 -8.73
CA ASP A 31 12.42 5.79 -7.72
C ASP A 31 12.14 5.19 -6.35
N VAL A 32 13.17 4.73 -5.68
CA VAL A 32 13.06 4.10 -4.36
C VAL A 32 13.55 5.01 -3.23
N THR A 33 13.77 6.28 -3.53
CA THR A 33 14.37 7.22 -2.56
C THR A 33 13.38 8.23 -1.96
N TRP A 34 12.07 8.06 -2.19
CA TRP A 34 11.07 9.09 -1.91
C TRP A 34 10.55 9.13 -0.47
N GLY A 35 10.83 8.20 0.35
CA GLY A 35 10.33 8.21 1.75
C GLY A 35 11.16 7.32 2.65
N GLU A 36 10.80 7.28 3.92
CA GLU A 36 11.45 6.42 4.88
C GLU A 36 11.00 4.97 4.69
N ILE A 37 11.94 4.04 4.72
CA ILE A 37 11.62 2.61 4.67
C ILE A 37 10.83 2.24 5.93
N GLN A 38 9.65 1.70 5.75
CA GLN A 38 8.80 1.27 6.85
C GLN A 38 9.18 -0.13 7.34
N PRO A 39 8.90 -0.45 8.62
CA PRO A 39 9.09 -1.81 9.11
C PRO A 39 8.32 -2.84 8.28
N ILE A 40 8.79 -4.08 8.31
CA ILE A 40 8.14 -5.16 7.55
C ILE A 40 6.73 -5.42 8.07
N SER A 41 6.54 -5.35 9.39
CA SER A 41 5.24 -5.59 10.01
C SER A 41 4.61 -4.27 10.46
N ALA A 42 3.31 -4.14 10.26
CA ALA A 42 2.56 -2.98 10.73
C ALA A 42 2.31 -3.03 12.23
N ALA A 43 2.07 -4.21 12.78
CA ALA A 43 1.82 -4.46 14.19
C ALA A 43 1.88 -5.95 14.46
N ASP A 44 1.91 -6.33 15.76
CA ASP A 44 1.87 -7.74 16.16
C ASP A 44 0.59 -8.39 15.67
N GLU A 45 0.70 -9.62 15.19
CA GLU A 45 -0.39 -10.44 14.67
C GLU A 45 -1.05 -9.94 13.39
N VAL A 46 -0.63 -8.79 12.87
CA VAL A 46 -1.03 -8.32 11.53
C VAL A 46 -0.06 -8.93 10.53
N ARG A 47 -0.57 -9.80 9.66
CA ARG A 47 0.27 -10.49 8.69
C ARG A 47 0.66 -9.53 7.55
N THR A 48 1.94 -9.52 7.20
CA THR A 48 2.42 -8.84 5.98
C THR A 48 2.30 -9.83 4.83
N VAL A 49 1.65 -9.40 3.75
CA VAL A 49 1.38 -10.25 2.58
C VAL A 49 2.06 -9.69 1.33
N GLY A 50 2.25 -10.56 0.35
CA GLY A 50 2.80 -10.20 -0.94
C GLY A 50 1.75 -10.24 -2.04
N GLU A 51 2.21 -10.10 -3.28
CA GLU A 51 1.33 -9.99 -4.45
C GLU A 51 0.45 -11.22 -4.65
N ILE A 52 0.97 -12.41 -4.39
CA ILE A 52 0.20 -13.65 -4.60
C ILE A 52 -1.02 -13.67 -3.68
N GLU A 53 -0.82 -13.34 -2.40
CA GLU A 53 -1.93 -13.30 -1.43
C GLU A 53 -2.95 -12.23 -1.81
N VAL A 54 -2.49 -11.07 -2.29
CA VAL A 54 -3.39 -9.99 -2.72
C VAL A 54 -4.20 -10.43 -3.93
N ILE A 55 -3.58 -11.08 -4.91
CA ILE A 55 -4.29 -11.60 -6.09
C ILE A 55 -5.36 -12.60 -5.69
N LYS A 56 -5.04 -13.54 -4.80
CA LYS A 56 -6.03 -14.50 -4.31
C LYS A 56 -7.16 -13.82 -3.55
N HIS A 57 -6.83 -12.81 -2.77
CA HIS A 57 -7.79 -12.02 -2.00
C HIS A 57 -8.79 -11.32 -2.93
N ILE A 58 -8.29 -10.73 -4.01
CA ILE A 58 -9.14 -10.09 -5.04
C ILE A 58 -10.04 -11.12 -5.72
N LYS A 59 -9.50 -12.28 -6.08
CA LYS A 59 -10.27 -13.35 -6.72
C LYS A 59 -11.39 -13.87 -5.82
N ASN A 60 -11.18 -13.86 -4.53
CA ASN A 60 -12.18 -14.27 -3.53
C ASN A 60 -13.14 -13.14 -3.16
N LYS A 61 -13.02 -11.98 -3.81
CA LYS A 61 -13.89 -10.81 -3.58
C LYS A 61 -13.89 -10.33 -2.14
N LEU A 62 -12.73 -10.44 -1.48
CA LEU A 62 -12.55 -9.95 -0.11
C LEU A 62 -12.11 -8.48 -0.12
N PRO A 63 -12.35 -7.75 0.98
CA PRO A 63 -12.08 -6.31 1.03
C PRO A 63 -10.60 -5.97 0.86
N LEU A 64 -10.32 -5.03 -0.03
CA LEU A 64 -8.99 -4.47 -0.28
C LEU A 64 -9.12 -2.96 -0.15
N VAL A 65 -8.41 -2.38 0.81
CA VAL A 65 -8.55 -0.95 1.16
C VAL A 65 -7.30 -0.18 0.78
N ASP A 66 -7.49 0.81 -0.06
CA ASP A 66 -6.48 1.79 -0.43
C ASP A 66 -6.59 2.95 0.56
N VAL A 67 -5.61 3.12 1.43
CA VAL A 67 -5.66 4.14 2.49
C VAL A 67 -4.98 5.44 2.09
N ARG A 68 -4.57 5.57 0.82
CA ARG A 68 -3.87 6.76 0.35
C ARG A 68 -4.79 7.97 0.38
N VAL A 69 -4.23 9.09 0.85
CA VAL A 69 -4.95 10.37 0.82
C VAL A 69 -4.94 10.94 -0.59
N GLN A 70 -5.86 11.87 -0.86
CA GLN A 70 -5.91 12.60 -2.13
C GLN A 70 -4.55 13.24 -2.39
N GLY A 71 -4.11 13.27 -3.60
CA GLY A 71 -2.79 13.82 -3.96
C GLY A 71 -1.66 12.80 -3.96
N THR A 72 -1.84 11.65 -3.32
CA THR A 72 -0.84 10.58 -3.34
C THR A 72 -1.28 9.38 -4.18
N LYS A 73 -2.48 9.43 -4.75
CA LYS A 73 -3.06 8.30 -5.50
C LYS A 73 -2.68 8.29 -6.98
N TYR A 74 -2.35 9.41 -7.53
CA TYR A 74 -1.96 9.53 -8.95
C TYR A 74 -2.97 8.91 -9.92
N GLY A 75 -4.25 8.88 -9.56
CA GLY A 75 -5.33 8.40 -10.43
C GLY A 75 -5.35 6.90 -10.69
N LYS A 76 -4.55 6.11 -10.00
CA LYS A 76 -4.44 4.67 -10.22
C LYS A 76 -4.65 3.91 -8.93
N SER A 77 -5.19 2.70 -9.02
CA SER A 77 -5.33 1.80 -7.87
C SER A 77 -5.31 0.34 -8.30
N ILE A 78 -5.26 -0.55 -7.32
CA ILE A 78 -5.37 -2.00 -7.57
C ILE A 78 -6.83 -2.32 -7.86
N PRO A 79 -7.11 -3.19 -8.85
CA PRO A 79 -8.48 -3.58 -9.17
C PRO A 79 -9.22 -4.15 -7.94
N GLY A 80 -10.44 -3.69 -7.72
CA GLY A 80 -11.25 -4.12 -6.58
C GLY A 80 -11.03 -3.33 -5.30
N ALA A 81 -10.04 -2.45 -5.25
CA ALA A 81 -9.77 -1.65 -4.07
C ALA A 81 -10.82 -0.57 -3.84
N VAL A 82 -11.17 -0.39 -2.57
CA VAL A 82 -12.00 0.74 -2.12
C VAL A 82 -11.08 1.74 -1.43
N ASN A 83 -11.20 3.00 -1.77
CA ASN A 83 -10.39 4.04 -1.15
C ASN A 83 -11.05 4.57 0.12
N ILE A 84 -10.39 4.37 1.25
CA ILE A 84 -10.76 4.97 2.52
C ILE A 84 -9.52 5.72 2.99
N PRO A 85 -9.39 7.02 2.66
CA PRO A 85 -8.17 7.76 2.96
C PRO A 85 -7.89 7.81 4.46
N LEU A 86 -6.60 7.76 4.81
CA LEU A 86 -6.18 7.78 6.21
C LEU A 86 -6.81 8.92 7.00
N ASN A 87 -6.88 10.11 6.41
CA ASN A 87 -7.44 11.29 7.08
C ASN A 87 -8.96 11.26 7.23
N GLU A 88 -9.64 10.29 6.60
CA GLU A 88 -11.08 10.12 6.73
C GLU A 88 -11.45 8.82 7.44
N LEU A 89 -10.46 7.98 7.77
CA LEU A 89 -10.70 6.65 8.31
C LEU A 89 -11.51 6.69 9.60
N SER A 90 -11.24 7.64 10.49
CA SER A 90 -11.96 7.75 11.76
C SER A 90 -13.45 7.99 11.58
N HIS A 91 -13.84 8.57 10.45
CA HIS A 91 -15.26 8.83 10.14
C HIS A 91 -15.89 7.74 9.29
N GLN A 92 -15.09 6.82 8.75
CA GLN A 92 -15.57 5.79 7.83
C GLN A 92 -15.28 4.36 8.31
N MET A 93 -14.93 4.18 9.59
CA MET A 93 -14.62 2.86 10.13
C MET A 93 -15.78 1.87 9.98
N GLU A 94 -17.01 2.35 10.04
CA GLU A 94 -18.19 1.50 9.91
C GLU A 94 -18.36 0.89 8.52
N ALA A 95 -17.67 1.44 7.51
CA ALA A 95 -17.67 0.87 6.18
C ALA A 95 -16.87 -0.45 6.11
N LEU A 96 -16.09 -0.76 7.14
CA LEU A 96 -15.29 -1.97 7.22
C LEU A 96 -16.05 -3.07 7.94
N ASP A 97 -16.05 -4.27 7.35
CA ASP A 97 -16.63 -5.44 8.01
C ASP A 97 -15.57 -6.09 8.89
N ARG A 98 -15.73 -6.02 10.19
CA ARG A 98 -14.79 -6.55 11.18
C ARG A 98 -14.64 -8.08 11.14
N THR A 99 -15.58 -8.76 10.50
CA THR A 99 -15.64 -10.22 10.51
C THR A 99 -14.88 -10.86 9.35
N VAL A 100 -14.49 -10.07 8.35
CA VAL A 100 -13.79 -10.59 7.17
C VAL A 100 -12.37 -10.08 7.10
N GLN A 101 -11.50 -10.89 6.49
CA GLN A 101 -10.11 -10.53 6.26
C GLN A 101 -10.02 -9.33 5.32
N THR A 102 -9.33 -8.29 5.74
CA THR A 102 -9.18 -7.06 4.97
C THR A 102 -7.69 -6.77 4.73
N VAL A 103 -7.33 -6.44 3.49
CA VAL A 103 -5.97 -6.04 3.14
C VAL A 103 -5.91 -4.53 3.04
N PHE A 104 -4.88 -3.93 3.65
CA PHE A 104 -4.61 -2.50 3.58
C PHE A 104 -3.32 -2.24 2.83
N PHE A 105 -3.33 -1.23 1.96
CA PHE A 105 -2.13 -0.84 1.22
C PHE A 105 -2.08 0.67 0.98
N CYS A 106 -0.89 1.15 0.64
CA CYS A 106 -0.67 2.52 0.19
C CYS A 106 0.36 2.53 -0.94
N ASN A 107 1.21 3.53 -1.05
CA ASN A 107 2.07 3.66 -2.23
C ASN A 107 3.25 2.68 -2.25
N GLY A 108 3.71 2.20 -1.13
CA GLY A 108 4.81 1.23 -1.13
C GLY A 108 5.54 1.13 0.19
N PRO A 109 6.71 0.45 0.18
CA PRO A 109 7.48 0.23 1.42
C PRO A 109 7.96 1.51 2.11
N GLN A 110 7.94 2.64 1.41
CA GLN A 110 8.34 3.93 1.94
C GLN A 110 7.17 4.77 2.43
N CYS A 111 5.95 4.24 2.36
CA CYS A 111 4.74 4.98 2.69
C CYS A 111 4.21 4.54 4.07
N PRO A 112 4.05 5.46 5.03
CA PRO A 112 3.58 5.09 6.38
C PRO A 112 2.07 5.01 6.51
N GLN A 113 1.30 5.34 5.47
CA GLN A 113 -0.16 5.49 5.59
C GLN A 113 -0.86 4.20 6.01
N SER A 114 -0.47 3.05 5.44
CA SER A 114 -1.09 1.76 5.77
C SER A 114 -0.84 1.37 7.22
N GLN A 115 0.39 1.56 7.71
CA GLN A 115 0.71 1.24 9.10
C GLN A 115 -0.06 2.11 10.06
N LYS A 116 -0.18 3.40 9.75
CA LYS A 116 -0.97 4.33 10.57
C LYS A 116 -2.44 3.94 10.60
N ALA A 117 -2.99 3.56 9.44
CA ALA A 117 -4.37 3.12 9.33
C ALA A 117 -4.63 1.87 10.18
N ILE A 118 -3.76 0.87 10.05
CA ILE A 118 -3.88 -0.38 10.81
C ILE A 118 -3.81 -0.09 12.31
N ASN A 119 -2.88 0.74 12.74
CA ASN A 119 -2.75 1.07 14.17
C ASN A 119 -3.95 1.84 14.70
N MET A 120 -4.53 2.74 13.90
CA MET A 120 -5.78 3.42 14.27
C MET A 120 -6.92 2.43 14.49
N LEU A 121 -7.03 1.43 13.62
CA LEU A 121 -8.08 0.41 13.73
C LEU A 121 -7.85 -0.50 14.93
N LEU A 122 -6.60 -0.85 15.23
CA LEU A 122 -6.28 -1.63 16.43
C LEU A 122 -6.67 -0.87 17.70
N GLU A 123 -6.38 0.42 17.76
CA GLU A 123 -6.77 1.27 18.88
C GLU A 123 -8.29 1.36 19.01
N ALA A 124 -9.01 1.24 17.90
CA ALA A 124 -10.47 1.23 17.90
C ALA A 124 -11.08 -0.15 18.17
N GLY A 125 -10.26 -1.16 18.48
CA GLY A 125 -10.72 -2.49 18.86
C GLY A 125 -10.86 -3.48 17.71
N TYR A 126 -10.38 -3.17 16.52
CA TYR A 126 -10.39 -4.12 15.39
C TYR A 126 -9.36 -5.23 15.62
N SER A 127 -9.68 -6.45 15.17
CA SER A 127 -8.82 -7.60 15.35
C SER A 127 -7.61 -7.58 14.43
N ALA A 128 -6.41 -7.71 15.01
CA ALA A 128 -5.17 -7.79 14.25
C ALA A 128 -5.18 -8.96 13.27
N LYS A 129 -5.78 -10.09 13.66
CA LYS A 129 -5.83 -11.30 12.81
C LYS A 129 -6.72 -11.13 11.59
N LYS A 130 -7.59 -10.15 11.57
CA LYS A 130 -8.47 -9.85 10.43
C LYS A 130 -7.88 -8.77 9.52
N MET A 131 -6.70 -8.24 9.82
CA MET A 131 -6.04 -7.23 9.02
C MET A 131 -4.74 -7.76 8.44
N TRP A 132 -4.59 -7.61 7.13
CA TRP A 132 -3.36 -7.93 6.42
C TRP A 132 -2.76 -6.65 5.85
N TYR A 133 -1.44 -6.58 5.86
CA TYR A 133 -0.68 -5.44 5.37
C TYR A 133 0.03 -5.80 4.08
N TYR A 134 -0.36 -5.16 2.97
CA TYR A 134 0.37 -5.27 1.71
C TYR A 134 1.40 -4.13 1.65
N ARG A 135 2.56 -4.38 2.22
CA ARG A 135 3.65 -3.41 2.34
C ARG A 135 4.17 -2.92 1.00
N GLY A 136 4.24 -3.81 0.00
CA GLY A 136 4.74 -3.46 -1.33
C GLY A 136 3.91 -2.38 -2.01
N GLY A 137 2.61 -2.38 -1.78
CA GLY A 137 1.71 -1.33 -2.25
C GLY A 137 1.73 -1.14 -3.76
N MET A 138 1.31 0.06 -4.17
CA MET A 138 1.27 0.40 -5.60
C MET A 138 2.63 0.32 -6.27
N HIS A 139 3.68 0.68 -5.55
CA HIS A 139 5.04 0.68 -6.10
C HIS A 139 5.44 -0.72 -6.59
N ASN A 140 5.32 -1.73 -5.74
CA ASN A 140 5.66 -3.10 -6.13
C ASN A 140 4.68 -3.66 -7.14
N TRP A 141 3.39 -3.39 -6.95
CA TRP A 141 2.34 -3.84 -7.85
C TRP A 141 2.59 -3.38 -9.28
N MET A 142 2.90 -2.10 -9.46
CA MET A 142 3.15 -1.53 -10.78
C MET A 142 4.51 -1.94 -11.34
N THR A 143 5.54 -2.06 -10.49
CA THR A 143 6.85 -2.52 -10.91
C THR A 143 6.79 -3.93 -11.51
N LEU A 144 5.91 -4.78 -10.99
CA LEU A 144 5.69 -6.12 -11.48
C LEU A 144 4.78 -6.17 -12.72
N GLY A 145 4.27 -5.04 -13.18
CA GLY A 145 3.39 -4.98 -14.34
C GLY A 145 2.00 -5.52 -14.12
N LEU A 146 1.55 -5.60 -12.87
CA LEU A 146 0.20 -6.09 -12.57
C LEU A 146 -0.86 -5.05 -12.95
N PRO A 147 -2.09 -5.50 -13.25
CA PRO A 147 -3.14 -4.60 -13.73
C PRO A 147 -3.50 -3.51 -12.73
N VAL A 148 -3.75 -2.32 -13.23
CA VAL A 148 -4.24 -1.20 -12.42
C VAL A 148 -5.54 -0.67 -13.00
N THR A 149 -6.37 -0.09 -12.13
CA THR A 149 -7.55 0.65 -12.55
C THR A 149 -7.26 2.14 -12.46
N LYS A 150 -7.88 2.92 -13.37
CA LYS A 150 -7.84 4.37 -13.27
C LYS A 150 -9.02 4.80 -12.39
N LYS A 151 -8.73 5.62 -11.38
CA LYS A 151 -9.75 6.21 -10.53
C LYS A 151 -9.62 7.72 -10.54
N SER A 152 -10.71 8.37 -10.80
CA SER A 152 -10.78 9.82 -10.76
C SER A 152 -10.71 10.34 -9.32
#